data_fc43d84c63e7cbe43395147fe4932d6b
#
_entry.id   fc43d84c63e7cbe43395147fe4932d6b
#
_cell.length_a   1.000
_cell.length_b   1.000
_cell.length_c   1.000
_cell.angle_alpha   90.00
_cell.angle_beta   90.00
_cell.angle_gamma   90.00
#
_symmetry.space_group_name_H-M   'P 1'
#
loop_
_entity.id
_entity.type
_entity.pdbx_description
1 polymer ?
#
loop_
_entity_poly.entity_id
_entity_poly.type
_entity_poly.pdbx_seq_one_letter_code
_entity_poly.pdbx_strand_id
1 'polypeptide(L)'
;VKKTKAEYWAPKIHAEWRKSVEGILGVGRQLIAAKEACKHGEFLRLFKGHHNAVSEPVPFCERSARMLMDVSSNPVLSNRNHGSDLPASWRTLYELTKLDDETLIAGIKAGEITPETTRAQAAALHADPVEKPEKPPHEEMASAVKNAVTKFVGQLTTHEQYVYVRRRIEQLLEFLAEMESENAVGRSGKTTARTRAG
;
A
#
# COMPACT_ATOMS: atom_id res chain seq x y z
N VAL A 1 31.71 12.17 33.56
CA VAL A 1 31.74 11.93 32.10
C VAL A 1 30.91 13.03 31.46
N LYS A 2 31.51 13.87 30.59
CA LYS A 2 30.75 14.92 29.86
C LYS A 2 29.90 14.23 28.81
N LYS A 3 28.57 14.41 28.91
CA LYS A 3 27.63 13.93 27.88
C LYS A 3 27.97 14.56 26.53
N THR A 4 27.95 13.76 25.48
CA THR A 4 28.07 14.23 24.09
C THR A 4 26.86 15.09 23.69
N LYS A 5 27.01 15.93 22.66
CA LYS A 5 25.87 16.70 22.14
C LYS A 5 24.74 15.77 21.65
N ALA A 6 25.07 14.60 21.11
CA ALA A 6 24.09 13.60 20.70
C ALA A 6 23.26 13.06 21.88
N GLU A 7 23.93 12.72 23.00
CA GLU A 7 23.26 12.25 24.23
C GLU A 7 22.36 13.31 24.88
N TYR A 8 22.62 14.58 24.64
CA TYR A 8 21.74 15.67 25.06
C TYR A 8 20.51 15.80 24.19
N TRP A 9 20.63 15.66 22.85
CA TRP A 9 19.55 15.87 21.92
C TRP A 9 18.66 14.65 21.74
N ALA A 10 19.19 13.43 21.80
CA ALA A 10 18.44 12.21 21.58
C ALA A 10 17.15 12.12 22.41
N PRO A 11 17.15 12.33 23.75
CA PRO A 11 15.90 12.25 24.53
C PRO A 11 14.89 13.33 24.18
N LYS A 12 15.33 14.49 23.72
CA LYS A 12 14.43 15.57 23.27
C LYS A 12 13.73 15.21 21.96
N ILE A 13 14.49 14.64 21.03
CA ILE A 13 13.96 14.16 19.74
C ILE A 13 12.97 13.02 19.99
N HIS A 14 13.28 12.07 20.86
CA HIS A 14 12.36 10.99 21.23
C HIS A 14 11.09 11.51 21.91
N ALA A 15 11.17 12.57 22.71
CA ALA A 15 10.00 13.17 23.33
C ALA A 15 9.05 13.78 22.27
N GLU A 16 9.57 14.47 21.27
CA GLU A 16 8.76 15.02 20.18
C GLU A 16 8.20 13.90 19.28
N TRP A 17 8.99 12.86 19.02
CA TRP A 17 8.54 11.69 18.26
C TRP A 17 7.33 10.99 18.90
N ARG A 18 7.39 10.76 20.21
CA ARG A 18 6.27 10.20 20.99
C ARG A 18 4.99 11.02 20.84
N LYS A 19 5.10 12.37 20.83
CA LYS A 19 3.92 13.24 20.62
C LYS A 19 3.24 12.99 19.28
N SER A 20 3.98 12.65 18.23
CA SER A 20 3.43 12.33 16.92
C SER A 20 2.57 11.06 16.96
N VAL A 21 3.06 9.99 17.60
CA VAL A 21 2.31 8.75 17.81
C VAL A 21 1.09 9.00 18.73
N GLU A 22 1.29 9.71 19.83
CA GLU A 22 0.20 10.09 20.76
C GLU A 22 -0.87 10.94 20.07
N GLY A 23 -0.49 11.80 19.13
CA GLY A 23 -1.40 12.58 18.31
C GLY A 23 -2.30 11.70 17.45
N ILE A 24 -1.73 10.69 16.77
CA ILE A 24 -2.48 9.72 15.98
C ILE A 24 -3.49 8.96 16.85
N LEU A 25 -3.03 8.42 17.99
CA LEU A 25 -3.88 7.72 18.96
C LEU A 25 -4.95 8.66 19.55
N GLY A 26 -4.59 9.92 19.81
CA GLY A 26 -5.53 10.95 20.29
C GLY A 26 -6.67 11.18 19.31
N VAL A 27 -6.36 11.35 18.02
CA VAL A 27 -7.37 11.51 16.97
C VAL A 27 -8.30 10.30 16.92
N GLY A 28 -7.78 9.10 16.97
CA GLY A 28 -8.59 7.87 16.96
C GLY A 28 -9.52 7.78 18.18
N ARG A 29 -9.03 8.11 19.38
CA ARG A 29 -9.86 8.17 20.60
C ARG A 29 -11.02 9.20 20.48
N GLN A 30 -10.73 10.39 19.91
CA GLN A 30 -11.77 11.40 19.69
C GLN A 30 -12.80 10.92 18.66
N LEU A 31 -12.37 10.21 17.62
CA LEU A 31 -13.28 9.62 16.63
C LEU A 31 -14.19 8.55 17.25
N ILE A 32 -13.65 7.70 18.14
CA ILE A 32 -14.42 6.70 18.87
C ILE A 32 -15.47 7.39 19.73
N ALA A 33 -15.07 8.36 20.54
CA ALA A 33 -15.98 9.12 21.39
C ALA A 33 -17.05 9.86 20.59
N ALA A 34 -16.67 10.48 19.45
CA ALA A 34 -17.62 11.14 18.55
C ALA A 34 -18.63 10.14 17.96
N LYS A 35 -18.19 8.95 17.56
CA LYS A 35 -19.05 7.91 17.00
C LYS A 35 -20.05 7.39 18.03
N GLU A 36 -19.66 7.26 19.29
CA GLU A 36 -20.53 6.85 20.39
C GLU A 36 -21.56 7.94 20.76
N ALA A 37 -21.14 9.19 20.71
CA ALA A 37 -22.02 10.33 21.05
C ALA A 37 -22.99 10.71 19.93
N CYS A 38 -22.63 10.49 18.66
CA CYS A 38 -23.41 10.85 17.49
C CYS A 38 -24.61 9.91 17.26
N LYS A 39 -25.76 10.48 16.88
CA LYS A 39 -26.90 9.70 16.40
C LYS A 39 -26.61 9.09 15.04
N HIS A 40 -27.50 8.17 14.59
CA HIS A 40 -27.38 7.53 13.29
C HIS A 40 -27.24 8.57 12.16
N GLY A 41 -26.18 8.41 11.33
CA GLY A 41 -25.86 9.32 10.22
C GLY A 41 -25.16 10.62 10.61
N GLU A 42 -25.21 11.05 11.87
CA GLU A 42 -24.62 12.32 12.31
C GLU A 42 -23.08 12.27 12.28
N PHE A 43 -22.49 11.14 12.63
CA PHE A 43 -21.04 10.93 12.56
C PHE A 43 -20.46 11.18 11.15
N LEU A 44 -21.22 10.83 10.10
CA LEU A 44 -20.78 11.01 8.71
C LEU A 44 -20.68 12.49 8.32
N ARG A 45 -21.38 13.39 9.02
CA ARG A 45 -21.30 14.84 8.78
C ARG A 45 -19.94 15.45 9.14
N LEU A 46 -19.11 14.72 9.86
CA LEU A 46 -17.72 15.11 10.14
C LEU A 46 -16.85 15.11 8.88
N PHE A 47 -17.24 14.39 7.83
CA PHE A 47 -16.41 14.18 6.66
C PHE A 47 -16.87 15.02 5.46
N LYS A 48 -15.89 15.50 4.69
CA LYS A 48 -16.16 16.26 3.46
C LYS A 48 -16.91 15.40 2.44
N GLY A 49 -17.92 16.00 1.79
CA GLY A 49 -18.68 15.31 0.74
C GLY A 49 -19.94 14.59 1.23
N HIS A 50 -20.19 14.52 2.52
CA HIS A 50 -21.46 14.04 3.06
C HIS A 50 -22.51 15.14 3.09
N HIS A 51 -23.79 14.72 2.96
CA HIS A 51 -24.92 15.64 3.05
C HIS A 51 -24.95 16.31 4.43
N ASN A 52 -25.10 17.62 4.45
CA ASN A 52 -25.05 18.43 5.68
C ASN A 52 -23.74 18.27 6.49
N ALA A 53 -22.58 18.14 5.81
CA ALA A 53 -21.30 18.19 6.48
C ALA A 53 -21.17 19.45 7.34
N VAL A 54 -20.40 19.36 8.43
CA VAL A 54 -20.09 20.51 9.30
C VAL A 54 -19.31 21.57 8.50
N SER A 55 -19.32 22.83 8.98
CA SER A 55 -18.62 23.94 8.31
C SER A 55 -17.12 23.71 8.15
N GLU A 56 -16.51 23.05 9.13
CA GLU A 56 -15.10 22.66 9.11
C GLU A 56 -14.97 21.14 9.24
N PRO A 57 -15.07 20.37 8.12
CA PRO A 57 -14.97 18.94 8.17
C PRO A 57 -13.53 18.50 8.46
N VAL A 58 -13.39 17.33 9.07
CA VAL A 58 -12.07 16.74 9.31
C VAL A 58 -11.30 16.52 8.00
N PRO A 59 -9.94 16.65 7.99
CA PRO A 59 -9.12 16.68 6.77
C PRO A 59 -8.89 15.29 6.13
N PHE A 60 -9.65 14.28 6.52
CA PHE A 60 -9.55 12.92 6.00
C PHE A 60 -10.93 12.30 5.79
N CYS A 61 -11.01 11.21 5.02
CA CYS A 61 -12.26 10.53 4.72
C CYS A 61 -12.66 9.52 5.81
N GLU A 62 -13.93 9.08 5.78
CA GLU A 62 -14.48 8.08 6.71
C GLU A 62 -13.64 6.80 6.81
N ARG A 63 -13.11 6.30 5.67
CA ARG A 63 -12.24 5.12 5.66
C ARG A 63 -10.98 5.33 6.51
N SER A 64 -10.33 6.49 6.39
CA SER A 64 -9.17 6.83 7.21
C SER A 64 -9.54 6.97 8.69
N ALA A 65 -10.73 7.51 8.99
CA ALA A 65 -11.22 7.59 10.36
C ALA A 65 -11.41 6.21 10.99
N ARG A 66 -11.97 5.25 10.26
CA ARG A 66 -12.10 3.85 10.74
C ARG A 66 -10.75 3.25 11.06
N MET A 67 -9.75 3.39 10.16
CA MET A 67 -8.39 2.91 10.41
C MET A 67 -7.75 3.55 11.65
N LEU A 68 -7.96 4.86 11.86
CA LEU A 68 -7.46 5.56 13.06
C LEU A 68 -8.14 5.08 14.34
N MET A 69 -9.44 4.76 14.29
CA MET A 69 -10.16 4.14 15.40
C MET A 69 -9.61 2.76 15.71
N ASP A 70 -9.36 1.91 14.70
CA ASP A 70 -8.79 0.58 14.87
C ASP A 70 -7.40 0.65 15.52
N VAL A 71 -6.53 1.57 15.08
CA VAL A 71 -5.22 1.83 15.69
C VAL A 71 -5.35 2.19 17.17
N SER A 72 -6.30 3.07 17.51
CA SER A 72 -6.49 3.53 18.89
C SER A 72 -7.17 2.51 19.80
N SER A 73 -7.92 1.57 19.22
CA SER A 73 -8.56 0.48 19.94
C SER A 73 -7.60 -0.68 20.24
N ASN A 74 -6.46 -0.76 19.54
CA ASN A 74 -5.47 -1.81 19.77
C ASN A 74 -4.76 -1.58 21.11
N PRO A 75 -4.79 -2.55 22.06
CA PRO A 75 -4.27 -2.35 23.41
C PRO A 75 -2.75 -2.21 23.45
N VAL A 76 -2.03 -2.88 22.55
CA VAL A 76 -0.56 -2.82 22.48
C VAL A 76 -0.09 -1.49 21.93
N LEU A 77 -0.67 -1.03 20.82
CA LEU A 77 -0.33 0.26 20.19
C LEU A 77 -0.71 1.45 21.09
N SER A 78 -1.79 1.33 21.85
CA SER A 78 -2.27 2.36 22.78
C SER A 78 -1.44 2.44 24.06
N ASN A 79 -0.54 1.48 24.29
CA ASN A 79 0.32 1.47 25.46
C ASN A 79 1.40 2.54 25.33
N ARG A 80 1.40 3.52 26.24
CA ARG A 80 2.36 4.65 26.25
C ARG A 80 3.83 4.23 26.36
N ASN A 81 4.10 3.03 26.88
CA ASN A 81 5.46 2.51 27.01
C ASN A 81 6.11 2.22 25.66
N HIS A 82 5.34 1.97 24.63
CA HIS A 82 5.82 1.66 23.27
C HIS A 82 5.87 2.88 22.33
N GLY A 83 5.39 4.05 22.78
CA GLY A 83 5.27 5.23 21.90
C GLY A 83 6.57 5.74 21.27
N SER A 84 7.75 5.42 21.84
CA SER A 84 9.06 5.74 21.26
C SER A 84 9.53 4.75 20.21
N ASP A 85 8.99 3.54 20.23
CA ASP A 85 9.45 2.41 19.42
C ASP A 85 8.54 2.20 18.19
N LEU A 86 7.42 2.95 18.15
CA LEU A 86 6.42 2.85 17.08
C LEU A 86 6.66 3.86 15.96
N PRO A 87 6.31 3.51 14.70
CA PRO A 87 6.39 4.42 13.57
C PRO A 87 5.34 5.53 13.67
N ALA A 88 5.75 6.79 13.40
CA ALA A 88 4.85 7.95 13.39
C ALA A 88 4.04 8.07 12.09
N SER A 89 3.53 6.95 11.62
CA SER A 89 2.70 6.84 10.42
C SER A 89 1.43 6.05 10.74
N TRP A 90 0.27 6.71 10.71
CA TRP A 90 -1.00 6.05 11.00
C TRP A 90 -1.29 4.86 10.06
N ARG A 91 -0.81 4.91 8.81
CA ARG A 91 -0.97 3.81 7.85
C ARG A 91 -0.12 2.59 8.23
N THR A 92 1.09 2.82 8.71
CA THR A 92 1.97 1.77 9.21
C THR A 92 1.41 1.17 10.49
N LEU A 93 0.95 2.02 11.43
CA LEU A 93 0.29 1.56 12.65
C LEU A 93 -0.97 0.72 12.33
N TYR A 94 -1.75 1.12 11.32
CA TYR A 94 -2.90 0.32 10.89
C TYR A 94 -2.50 -1.06 10.32
N GLU A 95 -1.41 -1.18 9.59
CA GLU A 95 -0.92 -2.50 9.18
C GLU A 95 -0.54 -3.36 10.41
N LEU A 96 0.06 -2.76 11.42
CA LEU A 96 0.43 -3.45 12.65
C LEU A 96 -0.81 -3.92 13.47
N THR A 97 -1.98 -3.29 13.34
CA THR A 97 -3.21 -3.80 14.01
C THR A 97 -3.70 -5.15 13.49
N LYS A 98 -3.17 -5.62 12.37
CA LYS A 98 -3.52 -6.92 11.79
C LYS A 98 -2.72 -8.07 12.39
N LEU A 99 -1.66 -7.78 13.14
CA LEU A 99 -0.93 -8.76 13.93
C LEU A 99 -1.72 -9.07 15.22
N ASP A 100 -1.58 -10.28 15.72
CA ASP A 100 -2.02 -10.60 17.07
C ASP A 100 -1.13 -9.89 18.10
N ASP A 101 -1.65 -9.72 19.30
CA ASP A 101 -0.98 -8.95 20.36
C ASP A 101 0.38 -9.55 20.75
N GLU A 102 0.52 -10.88 20.73
CA GLU A 102 1.75 -11.58 21.12
C GLU A 102 2.85 -11.33 20.07
N THR A 103 2.54 -11.49 18.79
CA THR A 103 3.45 -11.20 17.67
C THR A 103 3.85 -9.73 17.64
N LEU A 104 2.91 -8.82 17.88
CA LEU A 104 3.17 -7.40 17.91
C LEU A 104 4.14 -7.02 19.06
N ILE A 105 3.92 -7.55 20.27
CA ILE A 105 4.80 -7.34 21.42
C ILE A 105 6.17 -7.96 21.18
N ALA A 106 6.24 -9.15 20.61
CA ALA A 106 7.50 -9.82 20.29
C ALA A 106 8.32 -9.01 19.26
N GLY A 107 7.68 -8.53 18.19
CA GLY A 107 8.33 -7.71 17.16
C GLY A 107 8.88 -6.38 17.69
N ILE A 108 8.16 -5.72 18.62
CA ILE A 108 8.65 -4.51 19.30
C ILE A 108 9.88 -4.84 20.15
N LYS A 109 9.82 -5.91 20.96
CA LYS A 109 10.93 -6.32 21.84
C LYS A 109 12.16 -6.80 21.07
N ALA A 110 11.97 -7.46 19.94
CA ALA A 110 13.05 -7.93 19.06
C ALA A 110 13.68 -6.80 18.23
N GLY A 111 13.08 -5.61 18.19
CA GLY A 111 13.52 -4.50 17.35
C GLY A 111 13.20 -4.69 15.86
N GLU A 112 12.27 -5.57 15.52
CA GLU A 112 11.74 -5.74 14.17
C GLU A 112 10.74 -4.62 13.81
N ILE A 113 10.03 -4.13 14.84
CA ILE A 113 9.16 -2.96 14.75
C ILE A 113 9.86 -1.80 15.41
N THR A 114 10.19 -0.78 14.62
CA THR A 114 10.94 0.41 15.01
C THR A 114 10.26 1.67 14.48
N PRO A 115 10.68 2.87 14.92
CA PRO A 115 10.21 4.13 14.35
C PRO A 115 10.40 4.25 12.83
N GLU A 116 11.40 3.58 12.27
CA GLU A 116 11.70 3.53 10.83
C GLU A 116 10.92 2.48 10.06
N THR A 117 10.16 1.63 10.74
CA THR A 117 9.37 0.58 10.08
C THR A 117 8.42 1.18 9.06
N THR A 118 8.60 0.78 7.81
CA THR A 118 7.75 1.21 6.70
C THR A 118 6.44 0.42 6.65
N ARG A 119 5.44 0.96 5.95
CA ARG A 119 4.18 0.26 5.73
C ARG A 119 4.37 -1.10 5.06
N ALA A 120 5.29 -1.21 4.10
CA ALA A 120 5.56 -2.45 3.38
C ALA A 120 6.16 -3.53 4.31
N GLN A 121 7.08 -3.14 5.19
CA GLN A 121 7.64 -4.02 6.21
C GLN A 121 6.56 -4.47 7.20
N ALA A 122 5.76 -3.55 7.72
CA ALA A 122 4.64 -3.89 8.61
C ALA A 122 3.64 -4.85 7.95
N ALA A 123 3.33 -4.65 6.66
CA ALA A 123 2.46 -5.55 5.91
C ALA A 123 3.08 -6.94 5.71
N ALA A 124 4.39 -7.02 5.55
CA ALA A 124 5.09 -8.30 5.39
C ALA A 124 5.05 -9.15 6.68
N LEU A 125 4.96 -8.54 7.86
CA LEU A 125 4.90 -9.25 9.14
C LEU A 125 3.60 -10.08 9.32
N HIS A 126 2.49 -9.65 8.71
CA HIS A 126 1.20 -10.38 8.77
C HIS A 126 0.82 -11.05 7.45
N ALA A 127 1.60 -10.84 6.39
CA ALA A 127 1.42 -11.62 5.18
C ALA A 127 1.84 -13.05 5.50
N ASP A 128 0.89 -14.00 5.45
CA ASP A 128 1.29 -15.38 5.23
C ASP A 128 2.30 -15.36 4.08
N PRO A 129 3.33 -16.21 4.11
CA PRO A 129 4.19 -16.40 2.95
C PRO A 129 3.33 -16.97 1.82
N VAL A 130 2.46 -16.12 1.28
CA VAL A 130 1.82 -16.37 0.01
C VAL A 130 3.00 -16.34 -0.95
N GLU A 131 3.47 -17.53 -1.35
CA GLU A 131 4.17 -17.67 -2.62
C GLU A 131 3.28 -16.91 -3.61
N LYS A 132 3.69 -15.66 -3.89
CA LYS A 132 3.08 -14.96 -5.03
C LYS A 132 3.31 -15.91 -6.18
N PRO A 133 2.25 -16.46 -6.81
CA PRO A 133 2.46 -17.29 -7.97
C PRO A 133 3.38 -16.48 -8.88
N GLU A 134 4.58 -17.00 -9.15
CA GLU A 134 5.51 -16.34 -10.06
C GLU A 134 4.70 -16.09 -11.32
N LYS A 135 4.48 -14.80 -11.60
CA LYS A 135 3.76 -14.45 -12.83
C LYS A 135 4.57 -15.04 -13.95
N PRO A 136 3.94 -15.85 -14.83
CA PRO A 136 4.68 -16.44 -15.91
C PRO A 136 5.46 -15.33 -16.65
N PRO A 137 6.69 -15.57 -17.09
CA PRO A 137 7.57 -14.54 -17.65
C PRO A 137 6.92 -13.69 -18.73
N HIS A 138 5.98 -14.27 -19.49
CA HIS A 138 5.22 -13.57 -20.52
C HIS A 138 4.23 -12.53 -19.94
N GLU A 139 3.65 -12.75 -18.75
CA GLU A 139 2.78 -11.76 -18.09
C GLU A 139 3.57 -10.57 -17.52
N GLU A 140 4.77 -10.83 -16.99
CA GLU A 140 5.66 -9.75 -16.55
C GLU A 140 6.10 -8.89 -17.72
N MET A 141 6.51 -9.52 -18.83
CA MET A 141 6.87 -8.81 -20.06
C MET A 141 5.70 -8.02 -20.62
N ALA A 142 4.51 -8.59 -20.69
CA ALA A 142 3.30 -7.91 -21.15
C ALA A 142 2.96 -6.69 -20.27
N SER A 143 3.09 -6.82 -18.94
CA SER A 143 2.89 -5.73 -17.99
C SER A 143 3.93 -4.62 -18.15
N ALA A 144 5.20 -4.97 -18.38
CA ALA A 144 6.27 -4.01 -18.63
C ALA A 144 6.05 -3.24 -19.92
N VAL A 145 5.67 -3.92 -21.01
CA VAL A 145 5.33 -3.29 -22.30
C VAL A 145 4.13 -2.36 -22.16
N LYS A 146 3.03 -2.82 -21.50
CA LYS A 146 1.86 -1.98 -21.24
C LYS A 146 2.22 -0.71 -20.48
N ASN A 147 3.03 -0.81 -19.42
CA ASN A 147 3.45 0.34 -18.62
C ASN A 147 4.32 1.31 -19.43
N ALA A 148 5.24 0.79 -20.24
CA ALA A 148 6.09 1.60 -21.11
C ALA A 148 5.27 2.35 -22.16
N VAL A 149 4.34 1.67 -22.81
CA VAL A 149 3.42 2.30 -23.80
C VAL A 149 2.54 3.35 -23.13
N THR A 150 1.95 3.05 -21.97
CA THR A 150 1.11 4.02 -21.24
C THR A 150 1.88 5.28 -20.86
N LYS A 151 3.11 5.12 -20.35
CA LYS A 151 3.99 6.24 -20.00
C LYS A 151 4.35 7.06 -21.23
N PHE A 152 4.66 6.42 -22.35
CA PHE A 152 5.01 7.08 -23.59
C PHE A 152 3.81 7.84 -24.19
N VAL A 153 2.64 7.21 -24.26
CA VAL A 153 1.41 7.85 -24.74
C VAL A 153 1.02 9.05 -23.90
N GLY A 154 1.23 8.99 -22.58
CA GLY A 154 0.99 10.13 -21.67
C GLY A 154 1.90 11.34 -21.90
N GLN A 155 2.98 11.19 -22.67
CA GLN A 155 3.90 12.29 -23.05
C GLN A 155 3.57 12.93 -24.41
N LEU A 156 2.62 12.36 -25.16
CA LEU A 156 2.22 12.88 -26.46
C LEU A 156 1.37 14.13 -26.28
N THR A 157 1.70 15.20 -27.00
CA THR A 157 1.03 16.50 -26.90
C THR A 157 0.32 16.94 -28.16
N THR A 158 0.63 16.34 -29.31
CA THR A 158 0.05 16.73 -30.61
C THR A 158 -0.71 15.59 -31.28
N HIS A 159 -1.74 15.95 -32.05
CA HIS A 159 -2.55 14.96 -32.78
C HIS A 159 -1.70 14.13 -33.75
N GLU A 160 -0.73 14.74 -34.40
CA GLU A 160 0.18 14.06 -35.35
C GLU A 160 1.01 12.97 -34.65
N GLN A 161 1.50 13.25 -33.45
CA GLN A 161 2.21 12.26 -32.63
C GLN A 161 1.32 11.08 -32.28
N TYR A 162 0.05 11.30 -31.90
CA TYR A 162 -0.91 10.23 -31.64
C TYR A 162 -1.16 9.36 -32.87
N VAL A 163 -1.36 9.98 -34.06
CA VAL A 163 -1.59 9.24 -35.32
C VAL A 163 -0.36 8.42 -35.69
N TYR A 164 0.86 8.97 -35.55
CA TYR A 164 2.10 8.24 -35.81
C TYR A 164 2.25 7.02 -34.91
N VAL A 165 2.08 7.20 -33.59
CA VAL A 165 2.24 6.13 -32.61
C VAL A 165 1.17 5.03 -32.82
N ARG A 166 -0.07 5.43 -33.07
CA ARG A 166 -1.17 4.48 -33.37
C ARG A 166 -0.81 3.60 -34.56
N ARG A 167 -0.32 4.20 -35.65
CA ARG A 167 0.06 3.44 -36.87
C ARG A 167 1.20 2.45 -36.58
N ARG A 168 2.16 2.81 -35.72
CA ARG A 168 3.25 1.90 -35.33
C ARG A 168 2.76 0.75 -34.47
N ILE A 169 1.81 0.99 -33.56
CA ILE A 169 1.20 -0.06 -32.75
C ILE A 169 0.41 -1.03 -33.66
N GLU A 170 -0.36 -0.52 -34.61
CA GLU A 170 -1.09 -1.35 -35.56
C GLU A 170 -0.13 -2.25 -36.36
N GLN A 171 0.98 -1.73 -36.86
CA GLN A 171 2.01 -2.55 -37.55
C GLN A 171 2.63 -3.64 -36.66
N LEU A 172 2.86 -3.34 -35.37
CA LEU A 172 3.36 -4.35 -34.41
C LEU A 172 2.32 -5.45 -34.15
N LEU A 173 1.04 -5.09 -34.08
CA LEU A 173 -0.03 -6.07 -33.91
C LEU A 173 -0.18 -6.99 -35.12
N GLU A 174 -0.06 -6.47 -36.35
CA GLU A 174 -0.02 -7.25 -37.59
C GLU A 174 1.16 -8.24 -37.58
N PHE A 175 2.36 -7.77 -37.24
CA PHE A 175 3.54 -8.62 -37.12
C PHE A 175 3.35 -9.74 -36.08
N LEU A 176 2.79 -9.44 -34.92
CA LEU A 176 2.50 -10.46 -33.90
C LEU A 176 1.48 -11.49 -34.39
N ALA A 177 0.45 -11.10 -35.12
CA ALA A 177 -0.53 -12.00 -35.68
C ALA A 177 0.09 -12.95 -36.74
N GLU A 178 1.03 -12.45 -37.55
CA GLU A 178 1.81 -13.29 -38.47
C GLU A 178 2.65 -14.33 -37.73
N MET A 179 3.38 -13.92 -36.69
CA MET A 179 4.16 -14.81 -35.84
C MET A 179 3.31 -15.87 -35.13
N GLU A 180 2.12 -15.52 -34.67
CA GLU A 180 1.18 -16.48 -34.09
C GLU A 180 0.73 -17.53 -35.11
N SER A 181 0.43 -17.11 -36.36
CA SER A 181 0.03 -18.01 -37.42
C SER A 181 1.13 -18.99 -37.80
N GLU A 182 2.38 -18.53 -37.92
CA GLU A 182 3.53 -19.37 -38.20
C GLU A 182 3.79 -20.40 -37.09
N ASN A 183 3.69 -19.99 -35.83
CA ASN A 183 3.85 -20.89 -34.68
C ASN A 183 2.71 -21.94 -34.59
N ALA A 184 1.49 -21.59 -35.00
CA ALA A 184 0.37 -22.53 -35.06
C ALA A 184 0.58 -23.62 -36.13
N VAL A 185 1.11 -23.24 -37.30
CA VAL A 185 1.43 -24.16 -38.39
C VAL A 185 2.60 -25.09 -38.00
N GLY A 186 3.63 -24.55 -37.35
CA GLY A 186 4.79 -25.35 -36.86
C GLY A 186 4.43 -26.41 -35.82
N ARG A 187 3.41 -26.18 -35.01
CA ARG A 187 2.91 -27.16 -34.02
C ARG A 187 2.06 -28.27 -34.67
N SER A 188 1.26 -27.96 -35.70
CA SER A 188 0.45 -28.93 -36.44
C SER A 188 1.33 -29.95 -37.20
N GLY A 189 2.48 -29.51 -37.74
CA GLY A 189 3.41 -30.38 -38.48
C GLY A 189 4.17 -31.42 -37.62
N LYS A 190 4.34 -31.17 -36.31
CA LYS A 190 5.02 -32.12 -35.40
C LYS A 190 4.12 -33.23 -34.87
N THR A 191 2.79 -33.04 -34.87
CA THR A 191 1.85 -34.02 -34.33
C THR A 191 1.59 -35.15 -35.31
N THR A 192 1.70 -34.92 -36.63
CA THR A 192 1.46 -35.94 -37.68
C THR A 192 2.67 -36.89 -37.95
N ALA A 193 3.86 -36.49 -37.47
CA ALA A 193 5.06 -37.36 -37.64
C ALA A 193 5.20 -38.47 -36.58
N ARG A 194 4.45 -38.38 -35.45
CA ARG A 194 4.58 -39.34 -34.33
C ARG A 194 3.57 -40.51 -34.39
N THR A 195 2.61 -40.50 -35.34
CA THR A 195 1.57 -41.54 -35.47
C THR A 195 1.89 -42.55 -36.57
N ARG A 196 3.04 -42.47 -37.24
CA ARG A 196 3.44 -43.38 -38.33
C ARG A 196 4.59 -44.36 -38.05
N ALA A 197 4.99 -44.46 -36.79
CA ALA A 197 6.01 -45.42 -36.32
C ALA A 197 5.47 -46.11 -35.06
N GLY A 198 4.52 -47.04 -35.27
CA GLY A 198 4.00 -47.97 -34.28
C GLY A 198 3.39 -49.14 -35.01
#